data_f07df41abeeb6e00190ef31e0d7208b6
#
_entry.id   f07df41abeeb6e00190ef31e0d7208b6
#
_cell.length_a   1.000
_cell.length_b   1.000
_cell.length_c   1.000
_cell.angle_alpha   90.00
_cell.angle_beta   90.00
_cell.angle_gamma   90.00
#
_symmetry.space_group_name_H-M   'P 1'
#
loop_
_entity.id
_entity.type
_entity.pdbx_description
1 polymer ?
#
loop_
_entity_poly.entity_id
_entity_poly.type
_entity_poly.pdbx_seq_one_letter_code
_entity_poly.pdbx_strand_id
1 'polypeptide(L)'
;MKIKSMVVLLALGLSACSGGKYAGVPKEYHELLNQTMVTAGDNAKELQKALKEAPADQKEGVAFLISYMPERDAKALTADFLLENVSYAYKARAEFPWAKDVP
;
A
#
# COMPACT_ATOMS: atom_id res chain seq x y z
N MET A 1 36.98 -13.72 -2.62
CA MET A 1 36.64 -13.89 -2.41
C MET A 1 35.96 -13.59 -2.44
N LYS A 2 36.10 -13.52 -2.57
CA LYS A 2 35.47 -13.42 -2.42
C LYS A 2 34.63 -12.89 -2.64
N ILE A 3 34.63 -12.68 -2.84
CA ILE A 3 33.85 -12.39 -2.84
C ILE A 3 33.08 -12.19 -3.13
N LYS A 4 33.10 -12.28 -3.22
CA LYS A 4 32.34 -12.45 -3.24
C LYS A 4 31.51 -12.16 -3.01
N SER A 5 31.73 -12.08 -2.84
CA SER A 5 30.85 -12.03 -2.36
C SER A 5 30.20 -11.20 -2.40
N MET A 6 30.45 -10.86 -2.56
CA MET A 6 29.74 -10.35 -2.38
C MET A 6 28.95 -9.86 -2.91
N VAL A 7 29.11 -9.86 -3.22
CA VAL A 7 28.28 -9.73 -3.51
C VAL A 7 27.44 -9.66 -3.75
N VAL A 8 27.48 -9.82 -3.73
CA VAL A 8 26.52 -10.05 -3.71
C VAL A 8 25.77 -9.64 -3.43
N LEU A 9 26.01 -9.51 -3.09
CA LEU A 9 25.18 -9.33 -2.63
C LEU A 9 24.54 -8.56 -2.83
N LEU A 10 24.79 -8.22 -3.04
CA LEU A 10 24.08 -7.77 -3.15
C LEU A 10 23.30 -7.56 -3.66
N ALA A 11 23.63 -7.61 -3.94
CA ALA A 11 22.58 -7.62 -4.72
C ALA A 11 21.41 -8.10 -4.27
N LEU A 12 21.64 -8.41 -3.70
CA LEU A 12 20.63 -8.67 -3.25
C LEU A 12 19.88 -7.89 -2.74
N GLY A 13 20.19 -7.47 -2.17
CA GLY A 13 19.45 -6.52 -1.64
C GLY A 13 18.75 -5.68 -2.58
N LEU A 14 19.16 -5.77 -3.67
CA LEU A 14 18.60 -5.17 -4.70
C LEU A 14 17.23 -5.46 -4.88
N SER A 15 16.95 -6.65 -4.76
CA SER A 15 15.61 -7.01 -4.92
C SER A 15 14.82 -6.40 -3.85
N ALA A 16 15.41 -6.23 -2.75
CA ALA A 16 14.70 -5.60 -1.70
C ALA A 16 14.33 -4.20 -2.10
N CYS A 17 15.18 -3.55 -2.81
CA CYS A 17 14.90 -2.24 -3.25
C CYS A 17 13.74 -2.21 -4.17
N SER A 18 13.67 -3.14 -5.08
CA SER A 18 12.58 -3.13 -6.01
C SER A 18 11.29 -3.42 -5.28
N GLY A 19 11.33 -4.15 -4.19
CA GLY A 19 10.15 -4.38 -3.40
C GLY A 19 9.71 -3.11 -2.72
N GLY A 20 10.67 -2.32 -2.30
CA GLY A 20 10.46 -1.02 -1.77
C GLY A 20 9.33 -0.85 -0.81
N LYS A 21 8.90 0.37 -0.67
CA LYS A 21 7.86 0.69 0.28
C LYS A 21 6.46 0.38 -0.22
N TYR A 22 6.32 0.08 -1.48
CA TYR A 22 5.02 -0.21 -2.06
C TYR A 22 4.97 -1.60 -2.68
N ALA A 23 5.60 -2.56 -2.02
CA ALA A 23 5.63 -3.93 -2.52
C ALA A 23 4.21 -4.45 -2.69
N GLY A 24 3.94 -5.07 -3.82
CA GLY A 24 2.62 -5.63 -4.10
C GLY A 24 1.60 -4.64 -4.61
N VAL A 25 1.98 -3.37 -4.77
CA VAL A 25 1.09 -2.33 -5.25
C VAL A 25 1.42 -2.02 -6.71
N PRO A 26 0.41 -1.92 -7.59
CA PRO A 26 0.67 -1.58 -8.99
C PRO A 26 1.43 -0.26 -9.12
N LYS A 27 2.36 -0.23 -10.05
CA LYS A 27 3.21 0.93 -10.26
C LYS A 27 2.47 2.21 -10.51
N GLU A 28 1.33 2.12 -11.14
CA GLU A 28 0.54 3.31 -11.49
C GLU A 28 0.11 4.11 -10.26
N TYR A 29 0.13 3.51 -9.08
CA TYR A 29 -0.24 4.23 -7.87
C TYR A 29 0.96 4.87 -7.14
N HIS A 30 2.18 4.47 -7.52
CA HIS A 30 3.37 4.85 -6.73
C HIS A 30 3.56 6.36 -6.60
N GLU A 31 3.37 7.08 -7.69
CA GLU A 31 3.56 8.53 -7.65
C GLU A 31 2.53 9.20 -6.75
N LEU A 32 1.26 8.79 -6.89
CA LEU A 32 0.19 9.33 -6.06
C LEU A 32 0.40 9.00 -4.59
N LEU A 33 0.89 7.78 -4.32
CA LEU A 33 1.18 7.39 -2.94
C LEU A 33 2.29 8.26 -2.37
N ASN A 34 3.33 8.54 -3.14
CA ASN A 34 4.40 9.41 -2.67
C ASN A 34 3.86 10.78 -2.31
N GLN A 35 2.97 11.32 -3.14
CA GLN A 35 2.38 12.62 -2.87
C GLN A 35 1.55 12.60 -1.60
N THR A 36 0.75 11.56 -1.42
CA THR A 36 -0.07 11.45 -0.22
C THR A 36 0.77 11.30 1.04
N MET A 37 1.87 10.56 0.95
CA MET A 37 2.76 10.40 2.11
C MET A 37 3.35 11.74 2.54
N VAL A 38 3.73 12.59 1.58
CA VAL A 38 4.22 13.92 1.89
C VAL A 38 3.13 14.73 2.56
N THR A 39 1.92 14.69 2.00
CA THR A 39 0.78 15.42 2.56
C THR A 39 0.46 14.95 3.98
N ALA A 40 0.56 13.65 4.22
CA ALA A 40 0.22 13.07 5.52
C ALA A 40 1.17 13.49 6.64
N GLY A 41 2.41 13.83 6.30
CA GLY A 41 3.38 14.22 7.31
C GLY A 41 3.63 13.12 8.31
N ASP A 42 3.43 13.39 9.59
CA ASP A 42 3.67 12.43 10.65
C ASP A 42 2.76 11.20 10.56
N ASN A 43 1.63 11.33 9.89
CA ASN A 43 0.70 10.22 9.77
C ASN A 43 1.06 9.28 8.62
N ALA A 44 2.08 9.60 7.85
CA ALA A 44 2.50 8.74 6.75
C ALA A 44 2.79 7.32 7.20
N LYS A 45 3.31 7.15 8.42
CA LYS A 45 3.63 5.84 8.95
C LYS A 45 2.38 4.96 9.07
N GLU A 46 1.22 5.56 9.36
CA GLU A 46 -0.03 4.82 9.44
C GLU A 46 -0.45 4.35 8.06
N LEU A 47 -0.31 5.21 7.07
CA LEU A 47 -0.67 4.86 5.70
C LEU A 47 0.25 3.78 5.15
N GLN A 48 1.54 3.88 5.44
CA GLN A 48 2.51 2.87 5.03
C GLN A 48 2.23 1.53 5.71
N LYS A 49 1.84 1.57 6.98
CA LYS A 49 1.51 0.37 7.72
C LYS A 49 0.29 -0.32 7.10
N ALA A 50 -0.71 0.46 6.71
CA ALA A 50 -1.89 -0.10 6.06
C ALA A 50 -1.51 -0.81 4.77
N LEU A 51 -0.66 -0.20 3.95
CA LEU A 51 -0.22 -0.81 2.71
C LEU A 51 0.56 -2.09 2.96
N LYS A 52 1.40 -2.08 3.97
CA LYS A 52 2.24 -3.21 4.29
C LYS A 52 1.44 -4.39 4.83
N GLU A 53 0.48 -4.10 5.69
CA GLU A 53 -0.29 -5.15 6.37
C GLU A 53 -1.51 -5.63 5.62
N ALA A 54 -1.90 -4.95 4.56
CA ALA A 54 -3.07 -5.36 3.80
C ALA A 54 -2.85 -6.75 3.19
N PRO A 55 -3.88 -7.60 3.17
CA PRO A 55 -3.77 -8.89 2.48
C PRO A 55 -3.44 -8.64 1.02
N ALA A 56 -2.74 -9.59 0.41
CA ALA A 56 -2.28 -9.42 -0.97
C ALA A 56 -3.41 -9.05 -1.93
N ASP A 57 -4.58 -9.67 -1.76
CA ASP A 57 -5.70 -9.41 -2.64
C ASP A 57 -6.42 -8.10 -2.36
N GLN A 58 -6.02 -7.38 -1.31
CA GLN A 58 -6.63 -6.11 -0.96
C GLN A 58 -5.66 -4.93 -1.07
N LYS A 59 -4.40 -5.19 -1.38
CA LYS A 59 -3.40 -4.12 -1.46
C LYS A 59 -3.75 -3.04 -2.47
N GLU A 60 -4.28 -3.44 -3.60
CA GLU A 60 -4.64 -2.45 -4.62
C GLU A 60 -5.76 -1.56 -4.12
N GLY A 61 -6.74 -2.12 -3.41
CA GLY A 61 -7.82 -1.33 -2.84
C GLY A 61 -7.33 -0.32 -1.83
N VAL A 62 -6.41 -0.74 -0.97
CA VAL A 62 -5.82 0.17 0.02
C VAL A 62 -5.03 1.26 -0.69
N ALA A 63 -4.27 0.89 -1.73
CA ALA A 63 -3.49 1.85 -2.49
C ALA A 63 -4.38 2.88 -3.17
N PHE A 64 -5.49 2.43 -3.76
CA PHE A 64 -6.42 3.32 -4.41
C PHE A 64 -7.00 4.32 -3.40
N LEU A 65 -7.43 3.81 -2.26
CA LEU A 65 -8.03 4.66 -1.23
C LEU A 65 -7.03 5.72 -0.76
N ILE A 66 -5.80 5.34 -0.49
CA ILE A 66 -4.79 6.26 -0.02
C ILE A 66 -4.41 7.26 -1.11
N SER A 67 -4.30 6.80 -2.35
CA SER A 67 -3.89 7.66 -3.46
C SER A 67 -4.81 8.85 -3.68
N TYR A 68 -6.09 8.67 -3.39
CA TYR A 68 -7.10 9.69 -3.67
C TYR A 68 -7.77 10.29 -2.45
N MET A 69 -7.23 10.02 -1.26
CA MET A 69 -7.87 10.54 -0.06
C MET A 69 -7.59 12.03 0.13
N PRO A 70 -8.53 12.76 0.76
CA PRO A 70 -8.32 14.17 1.05
C PRO A 70 -7.19 14.37 2.06
N GLU A 71 -6.62 15.55 2.07
CA GLU A 71 -5.54 15.89 2.97
C GLU A 71 -5.90 15.62 4.43
N ARG A 72 -7.10 15.99 4.82
CA ARG A 72 -7.55 15.79 6.20
C ARG A 72 -7.46 14.32 6.61
N ASP A 73 -7.90 13.45 5.72
CA ASP A 73 -7.88 12.01 5.98
C ASP A 73 -6.46 11.48 6.00
N ALA A 74 -5.63 11.97 5.08
CA ALA A 74 -4.24 11.54 5.02
C ALA A 74 -3.51 11.85 6.32
N LYS A 75 -3.88 12.91 6.98
CA LYS A 75 -3.23 13.33 8.22
C LYS A 75 -3.79 12.67 9.47
N ALA A 76 -4.92 12.00 9.37
CA ALA A 76 -5.64 11.52 10.55
C ALA A 76 -5.96 10.04 10.62
N LEU A 77 -6.14 9.37 9.48
CA LEU A 77 -6.63 8.00 9.50
C LEU A 77 -5.56 7.02 9.94
N THR A 78 -5.97 6.04 10.75
CA THR A 78 -5.04 5.02 11.23
C THR A 78 -5.03 3.83 10.27
N ALA A 79 -3.99 3.03 10.39
CA ALA A 79 -3.88 1.80 9.59
C ALA A 79 -5.06 0.89 9.87
N ASP A 80 -5.44 0.72 11.14
CA ASP A 80 -6.54 -0.16 11.52
C ASP A 80 -7.85 0.27 10.88
N PHE A 81 -8.12 1.56 10.89
CA PHE A 81 -9.34 2.09 10.29
C PHE A 81 -9.37 1.81 8.79
N LEU A 82 -8.26 2.05 8.11
CA LEU A 82 -8.18 1.82 6.67
C LEU A 82 -8.34 0.35 6.32
N LEU A 83 -7.64 -0.52 7.04
CA LEU A 83 -7.70 -1.94 6.79
C LEU A 83 -9.08 -2.50 7.02
N GLU A 84 -9.74 -2.05 8.07
CA GLU A 84 -11.09 -2.50 8.40
C GLU A 84 -12.08 -2.09 7.32
N ASN A 85 -12.01 -0.84 6.89
CA ASN A 85 -12.92 -0.34 5.86
C ASN A 85 -12.73 -1.03 4.51
N VAL A 86 -11.49 -1.26 4.11
CA VAL A 86 -11.25 -1.96 2.85
C VAL A 86 -11.71 -3.40 2.94
N SER A 87 -11.49 -4.04 4.10
CA SER A 87 -11.93 -5.41 4.31
C SER A 87 -13.44 -5.53 4.17
N TYR A 88 -14.19 -4.58 4.74
CA TYR A 88 -15.64 -4.58 4.61
C TYR A 88 -16.09 -4.40 3.16
N ALA A 89 -15.40 -3.55 2.42
CA ALA A 89 -15.74 -3.30 1.03
C ALA A 89 -15.56 -4.57 0.20
N TYR A 90 -14.47 -5.28 0.40
CA TYR A 90 -14.21 -6.52 -0.33
C TYR A 90 -15.20 -7.60 0.06
N LYS A 91 -15.57 -7.66 1.33
CA LYS A 91 -16.54 -8.64 1.80
C LYS A 91 -17.89 -8.37 1.19
N ALA A 92 -18.31 -7.12 1.12
CA ALA A 92 -19.58 -6.77 0.52
C ALA A 92 -19.63 -7.16 -0.95
N ARG A 93 -18.52 -6.96 -1.68
CA ARG A 93 -18.47 -7.35 -3.08
C ARG A 93 -18.60 -8.86 -3.25
N ALA A 94 -18.05 -9.62 -2.32
CA ALA A 94 -18.12 -11.06 -2.38
C ALA A 94 -19.52 -11.57 -2.06
N GLU A 95 -20.20 -10.91 -1.13
CA GLU A 95 -21.54 -11.33 -0.68
C GLU A 95 -22.66 -10.89 -1.60
N PHE A 96 -22.46 -9.81 -2.34
CA PHE A 96 -23.50 -9.27 -3.20
C PHE A 96 -22.98 -9.18 -4.63
N PRO A 97 -23.34 -10.17 -5.46
CA PRO A 97 -22.80 -10.25 -6.83
C PRO A 97 -22.95 -8.97 -7.65
N TRP A 98 -24.06 -8.25 -7.46
CA TRP A 98 -24.28 -7.01 -8.20
C TRP A 98 -23.23 -5.93 -7.85
N ALA A 99 -22.64 -6.00 -6.68
CA ALA A 99 -21.65 -5.01 -6.26
C ALA A 99 -20.35 -5.11 -7.08
N LYS A 100 -20.14 -6.24 -7.74
CA LYS A 100 -18.93 -6.41 -8.54
C LYS A 100 -18.93 -5.50 -9.76
N ASP A 101 -20.10 -5.05 -10.17
CA ASP A 101 -20.21 -4.18 -11.33
C ASP A 101 -20.05 -2.71 -10.95
N VAL A 102 -19.93 -2.42 -9.68
CA VAL A 102 -19.76 -1.05 -9.21
C VAL A 102 -18.27 -0.72 -9.18
N PRO A 103 -17.87 0.40 -9.75
CA PRO A 103 -16.46 0.78 -9.80
C PRO A 103 -15.86 0.93 -8.43
#